data_b9bd4a0335ec69768db4642f8dbc1067
#
_entry.id   b9bd4a0335ec69768db4642f8dbc1067
#
_cell.length_a   1.000
_cell.length_b   1.000
_cell.length_c   1.000
_cell.angle_alpha   90.00
_cell.angle_beta   90.00
_cell.angle_gamma   90.00
#
_symmetry.space_group_name_H-M   'P 1'
#
loop_
_entity.id
_entity.type
_entity.pdbx_description
1 polymer ?
#
loop_
_entity_poly.entity_id
_entity_poly.type
_entity_poly.pdbx_seq_one_letter_code
_entity_poly.pdbx_strand_id
1 'polypeptide(L)'
;MYNPLPQELTLGESEIHDIGLFAKKDIKRGRDLGVSHIQLGKELYRTPLGGFINHSDDPNCTKSMFRVTNANDITTKMDYKAWKLFTLDDIEAGEELTITYTFYKI
;
A
#
# COMPACT_ATOMS: atom_id res chain seq x y z
N MET A 1 -9.19 -7.53 18.60
CA MET A 1 -9.78 -6.60 17.61
C MET A 1 -8.99 -6.66 16.31
N TYR A 2 -9.70 -6.87 15.23
CA TYR A 2 -9.09 -6.92 13.92
C TYR A 2 -8.57 -5.53 13.51
N ASN A 3 -7.30 -5.47 13.14
CA ASN A 3 -6.69 -4.24 12.63
C ASN A 3 -6.10 -4.51 11.25
N PRO A 4 -6.69 -3.98 10.18
CA PRO A 4 -6.24 -4.24 8.81
C PRO A 4 -4.95 -3.51 8.43
N LEU A 5 -4.43 -2.64 9.29
CA LEU A 5 -3.19 -1.92 9.05
C LEU A 5 -2.04 -2.54 9.84
N PRO A 6 -0.79 -2.43 9.34
CA PRO A 6 0.37 -2.76 10.15
C PRO A 6 0.40 -1.98 11.46
N GLN A 7 1.05 -2.53 12.48
CA GLN A 7 1.13 -1.88 13.80
C GLN A 7 1.81 -0.51 13.74
N GLU A 8 2.67 -0.31 12.76
CA GLU A 8 3.41 0.94 12.61
C GLU A 8 2.58 2.08 12.06
N LEU A 9 1.36 1.80 11.56
CA LEU A 9 0.54 2.77 10.83
C LEU A 9 -0.76 3.07 11.54
N THR A 10 -1.25 4.27 11.28
CA THR A 10 -2.59 4.71 11.70
C THR A 10 -3.18 5.65 10.66
N LEU A 11 -4.48 5.86 10.74
CA LEU A 11 -5.16 6.87 9.92
C LEU A 11 -5.20 8.19 10.67
N GLY A 12 -5.15 9.30 9.92
CA GLY A 12 -5.23 10.62 10.49
C GLY A 12 -5.67 11.64 9.45
N GLU A 13 -5.90 12.86 9.90
CA GLU A 13 -6.21 13.97 8.99
C GLU A 13 -4.98 14.32 8.17
N SER A 14 -5.15 14.37 6.85
CA SER A 14 -4.07 14.66 5.92
C SER A 14 -4.11 16.12 5.48
N GLU A 15 -2.94 16.73 5.35
CA GLU A 15 -2.82 18.04 4.72
C GLU A 15 -2.94 17.94 3.20
N ILE A 16 -2.82 16.74 2.65
CA ILE A 16 -2.91 16.51 1.20
C ILE A 16 -4.36 16.34 0.78
N HIS A 17 -5.05 15.39 1.42
CA HIS A 17 -6.43 15.07 1.08
C HIS A 17 -7.09 14.26 2.19
N ASP A 18 -8.15 14.80 2.77
CA ASP A 18 -9.02 14.17 3.77
C ASP A 18 -8.27 13.34 4.82
N ILE A 19 -8.27 12.00 4.66
CA ILE A 19 -7.63 11.07 5.58
C ILE A 19 -6.43 10.44 4.88
N GLY A 20 -5.34 10.28 5.60
CA GLY A 20 -4.13 9.65 5.10
C GLY A 20 -3.59 8.60 6.05
N LEU A 21 -2.52 7.93 5.61
CA LEU A 21 -1.76 6.99 6.42
C LEU A 21 -0.61 7.71 7.11
N PHE A 22 -0.48 7.50 8.41
CA PHE A 22 0.57 8.12 9.21
C PHE A 22 1.38 7.07 9.96
N ALA A 23 2.65 7.36 10.16
CA ALA A 23 3.52 6.52 10.98
C ALA A 23 3.22 6.76 12.46
N LYS A 24 2.95 5.70 13.21
CA LYS A 24 2.79 5.75 14.67
C LYS A 24 4.13 5.76 15.37
N LYS A 25 5.14 5.23 14.72
CA LYS A 25 6.51 5.14 15.23
C LYS A 25 7.47 5.21 14.04
N ASP A 26 8.75 5.34 14.34
CA ASP A 26 9.78 5.40 13.30
C ASP A 26 9.78 4.11 12.48
N ILE A 27 9.88 4.25 11.17
CA ILE A 27 9.91 3.12 10.24
C ILE A 27 11.18 3.23 9.41
N LYS A 28 11.92 2.14 9.33
CA LYS A 28 13.14 2.11 8.54
C LYS A 28 12.85 1.99 7.05
N ARG A 29 13.74 2.53 6.25
CA ARG A 29 13.76 2.39 4.81
C ARG A 29 13.71 0.92 4.39
N GLY A 30 12.94 0.60 3.35
CA GLY A 30 12.84 -0.75 2.80
C GLY A 30 11.87 -1.66 3.54
N ARG A 31 11.06 -1.11 4.46
CA ARG A 31 10.08 -1.90 5.20
C ARG A 31 8.93 -2.31 4.29
N ASP A 32 8.64 -3.60 4.23
CA ASP A 32 7.45 -4.15 3.56
C ASP A 32 6.24 -3.92 4.45
N LEU A 33 5.33 -3.07 4.01
CA LEU A 33 4.13 -2.72 4.77
C LEU A 33 2.93 -3.60 4.42
N GLY A 34 3.07 -4.46 3.40
CA GLY A 34 2.02 -5.38 3.01
C GLY A 34 1.35 -5.01 1.70
N VAL A 35 0.30 -5.75 1.38
CA VAL A 35 -0.41 -5.60 0.10
C VAL A 35 -1.28 -4.35 0.12
N SER A 36 -1.11 -3.49 -0.89
CA SER A 36 -1.90 -2.27 -1.07
C SER A 36 -3.01 -2.44 -2.10
N HIS A 37 -2.75 -3.20 -3.16
CA HIS A 37 -3.68 -3.36 -4.28
C HIS A 37 -3.65 -4.79 -4.80
N ILE A 38 -4.80 -5.25 -5.32
CA ILE A 38 -4.95 -6.57 -5.96
C ILE A 38 -5.74 -6.35 -7.25
N GLN A 39 -5.26 -6.91 -8.35
CA GLN A 39 -5.97 -6.89 -9.62
C GLN A 39 -6.41 -8.29 -9.99
N LEU A 40 -7.73 -8.48 -10.08
CA LEU A 40 -8.37 -9.71 -10.52
C LEU A 40 -9.08 -9.42 -11.85
N GLY A 41 -8.57 -9.98 -12.95
CA GLY A 41 -9.10 -9.69 -14.27
C GLY A 41 -8.98 -8.20 -14.58
N LYS A 42 -10.11 -7.54 -14.79
CA LYS A 42 -10.18 -6.09 -15.07
C LYS A 42 -10.41 -5.25 -13.82
N GLU A 43 -10.66 -5.89 -12.67
CA GLU A 43 -11.01 -5.19 -11.44
C GLU A 43 -9.77 -4.96 -10.59
N LEU A 44 -9.62 -3.73 -10.13
CA LEU A 44 -8.57 -3.33 -9.21
C LEU A 44 -9.18 -3.08 -7.84
N TYR A 45 -8.70 -3.82 -6.85
CA TYR A 45 -9.16 -3.70 -5.46
C TYR A 45 -8.08 -3.05 -4.62
N ARG A 46 -8.49 -2.21 -3.68
CA ARG A 46 -7.59 -1.57 -2.71
C ARG A 46 -7.82 -2.17 -1.34
N THR A 47 -6.73 -2.53 -0.67
CA THR A 47 -6.79 -2.82 0.76
C THR A 47 -6.89 -1.49 1.53
N PRO A 48 -7.16 -1.49 2.85
CA PRO A 48 -7.10 -0.23 3.61
C PRO A 48 -5.77 0.50 3.46
N LEU A 49 -4.67 -0.24 3.30
CA LEU A 49 -3.35 0.35 3.07
C LEU A 49 -3.31 1.15 1.76
N GLY A 50 -3.85 0.59 0.69
CA GLY A 50 -3.89 1.27 -0.61
C GLY A 50 -5.03 2.27 -0.74
N GLY A 51 -6.08 2.13 0.08
CA GLY A 51 -7.25 3.00 0.01
C GLY A 51 -7.05 4.36 0.64
N PHE A 52 -6.16 4.48 1.61
CA PHE A 52 -5.95 5.71 2.36
C PHE A 52 -4.61 6.39 2.10
N ILE A 53 -3.73 5.78 1.31
CA ILE A 53 -2.45 6.41 1.00
C ILE A 53 -2.63 7.51 -0.04
N ASN A 54 -2.11 8.69 0.23
CA ASN A 54 -2.25 9.85 -0.64
C ASN A 54 -1.10 9.96 -1.63
N HIS A 55 -1.33 10.74 -2.68
CA HIS A 55 -0.36 10.99 -3.74
C HIS A 55 0.61 12.10 -3.35
N SER A 56 1.89 11.93 -3.72
CA SER A 56 2.89 12.97 -3.68
C SER A 56 3.83 12.81 -4.88
N ASP A 57 4.30 13.93 -5.41
CA ASP A 57 5.33 13.89 -6.44
C ASP A 57 6.72 13.62 -5.85
N ASP A 58 6.84 13.76 -4.52
CA ASP A 58 8.05 13.42 -3.78
C ASP A 58 7.69 12.42 -2.67
N PRO A 59 7.37 11.17 -3.04
CA PRO A 59 6.82 10.20 -2.09
C PRO A 59 7.90 9.59 -1.21
N ASN A 60 7.48 9.12 -0.03
CA ASN A 60 8.35 8.36 0.87
C ASN A 60 8.11 6.85 0.81
N CYS A 61 7.18 6.41 -0.01
CA CYS A 61 6.89 4.99 -0.24
C CYS A 61 6.77 4.69 -1.73
N THR A 62 6.86 3.40 -2.06
CA THR A 62 6.69 2.92 -3.44
C THR A 62 5.90 1.63 -3.43
N LYS A 63 5.31 1.31 -4.58
CA LYS A 63 4.61 0.04 -4.81
C LYS A 63 5.49 -0.88 -5.66
N SER A 64 5.48 -2.16 -5.33
CA SER A 64 6.14 -3.18 -6.14
C SER A 64 5.13 -4.27 -6.51
N MET A 65 5.01 -4.53 -7.78
CA MET A 65 4.06 -5.53 -8.31
C MET A 65 4.65 -6.93 -8.21
N PHE A 66 3.80 -7.88 -7.87
CA PHE A 66 4.14 -9.30 -7.95
C PHE A 66 2.93 -10.06 -8.48
N ARG A 67 3.22 -11.19 -9.10
CA ARG A 67 2.17 -12.05 -9.66
C ARG A 67 1.96 -13.22 -8.73
N VAL A 68 0.69 -13.49 -8.42
CA VAL A 68 0.31 -14.63 -7.60
C VAL A 68 -0.27 -15.69 -8.52
N THR A 69 0.37 -16.86 -8.55
CA THR A 69 -0.09 -18.01 -9.32
C THR A 69 -0.28 -19.17 -8.37
N ASN A 70 -1.42 -19.87 -8.48
CA ASN A 70 -1.66 -21.06 -7.70
C ASN A 70 -1.27 -22.29 -8.53
N ALA A 71 0.02 -22.56 -8.60
CA ALA A 71 0.56 -23.63 -9.43
C ALA A 71 0.19 -25.03 -8.94
N ASN A 72 -0.26 -25.16 -7.70
CA ASN A 72 -0.57 -26.45 -7.09
C ASN A 72 -2.06 -26.80 -7.17
N ASP A 73 -2.91 -25.88 -7.62
CA ASP A 73 -4.34 -26.12 -7.72
C ASP A 73 -4.74 -26.21 -9.19
N ILE A 74 -4.99 -27.43 -9.63
CA ILE A 74 -5.41 -27.70 -11.01
C ILE A 74 -6.88 -27.39 -11.26
N THR A 75 -7.66 -27.16 -10.21
CA THR A 75 -9.09 -26.90 -10.34
C THR A 75 -9.43 -25.41 -10.38
N THR A 76 -8.59 -24.55 -9.77
CA THR A 76 -8.78 -23.12 -9.79
C THR A 76 -7.48 -22.45 -10.22
N LYS A 77 -7.41 -22.09 -11.49
CA LYS A 77 -6.27 -21.31 -11.98
C LYS A 77 -6.50 -19.86 -11.58
N MET A 78 -6.10 -19.49 -10.38
CA MET A 78 -6.10 -18.09 -9.96
C MET A 78 -4.73 -17.51 -10.27
N ASP A 79 -4.72 -16.65 -11.28
CA ASP A 79 -3.53 -15.87 -11.64
C ASP A 79 -3.94 -14.40 -11.49
N TYR A 80 -3.35 -13.71 -10.52
CA TYR A 80 -3.64 -12.32 -10.31
C TYR A 80 -2.40 -11.53 -9.95
N LYS A 81 -2.48 -10.22 -10.13
CA LYS A 81 -1.41 -9.30 -9.78
C LYS A 81 -1.72 -8.64 -8.44
N ALA A 82 -0.68 -8.39 -7.68
CA ALA A 82 -0.82 -7.64 -6.44
C ALA A 82 0.36 -6.69 -6.30
N TRP A 83 0.19 -5.67 -5.48
CA TRP A 83 1.24 -4.68 -5.19
C TRP A 83 1.45 -4.61 -3.70
N LYS A 84 2.72 -4.64 -3.30
CA LYS A 84 3.12 -4.40 -1.93
C LYS A 84 3.67 -3.00 -1.80
N LEU A 85 3.45 -2.40 -0.65
CA LEU A 85 3.93 -1.07 -0.31
C LEU A 85 5.23 -1.19 0.48
N PHE A 86 6.25 -0.44 0.06
CA PHE A 86 7.56 -0.39 0.72
C PHE A 86 7.94 1.04 1.01
N THR A 87 8.64 1.26 2.12
CA THR A 87 9.20 2.57 2.42
C THR A 87 10.45 2.82 1.57
N LEU A 88 10.56 4.03 1.01
CA LEU A 88 11.74 4.47 0.25
C LEU A 88 12.79 5.10 1.15
N ASP A 89 12.34 5.73 2.22
CA ASP A 89 13.17 6.47 3.16
C ASP A 89 12.86 6.02 4.57
N ASP A 90 13.73 6.40 5.53
CA ASP A 90 13.38 6.33 6.93
C ASP A 90 12.24 7.31 7.18
N ILE A 91 11.20 6.86 7.86
CA ILE A 91 10.01 7.66 8.16
C ILE A 91 9.94 7.86 9.67
N GLU A 92 9.77 9.10 10.09
CA GLU A 92 9.62 9.42 11.51
C GLU A 92 8.18 9.29 11.95
N ALA A 93 7.97 8.97 13.23
CA ALA A 93 6.65 8.96 13.84
C ALA A 93 5.96 10.29 13.59
N GLY A 94 4.71 10.24 13.14
CA GLY A 94 3.92 11.43 12.81
C GLY A 94 3.96 11.85 11.36
N GLU A 95 4.87 11.30 10.55
CA GLU A 95 4.90 11.61 9.13
C GLU A 95 3.81 10.88 8.37
N GLU A 96 3.26 11.55 7.36
CA GLU A 96 2.32 10.92 6.43
C GLU A 96 3.06 10.09 5.39
N LEU A 97 2.57 8.87 5.12
CA LEU A 97 3.09 8.01 4.07
C LEU A 97 2.41 8.37 2.74
N THR A 98 3.21 8.48 1.69
CA THR A 98 2.74 8.88 0.36
C THR A 98 3.36 8.01 -0.72
N ILE A 99 2.66 7.90 -1.84
CA ILE A 99 3.15 7.25 -3.06
C ILE A 99 2.86 8.15 -4.26
N THR A 100 3.53 7.90 -5.36
CA THR A 100 3.14 8.50 -6.64
C THR A 100 2.09 7.58 -7.28
N TYR A 101 0.90 8.13 -7.54
CA TYR A 101 -0.19 7.36 -8.14
C TYR A 101 0.15 7.02 -9.59
N THR A 102 0.04 5.75 -9.93
CA THR A 102 0.25 5.26 -11.29
C THR A 102 -1.00 4.61 -11.87
N PHE A 103 -1.92 4.17 -11.01
CA PHE A 103 -3.16 3.51 -11.45
C PHE A 103 -4.21 4.50 -11.96
N TYR A 104 -4.15 5.74 -11.51
CA TYR A 104 -5.14 6.76 -11.79
C TYR A 104 -4.59 7.83 -12.71
N LYS A 105 -3.79 7.39 -13.64
CA LYS A 105 -3.21 8.28 -14.62
C LYS A 105 -4.28 8.74 -15.60
N ILE A 106 -4.48 10.00 -15.63
CA ILE A 106 -5.46 10.62 -16.51
C ILE A 106 -4.76 11.04 -17.80
#